data_6154d8e056b8d24e6dc256be86384b4f
#
_entry.id   6154d8e056b8d24e6dc256be86384b4f
#
_cell.length_a   1.000
_cell.length_b   1.000
_cell.length_c   1.000
_cell.angle_alpha   90.00
_cell.angle_beta   90.00
_cell.angle_gamma   90.00
#
_symmetry.space_group_name_H-M   'P 1'
#
loop_
_entity.id
_entity.type
_entity.pdbx_description
1 polymer ?
#
loop_
_entity_poly.entity_id
_entity_poly.type
_entity_poly.pdbx_seq_one_letter_code
_entity_poly.pdbx_strand_id
1 'polypeptide(L)'
;PIPIPSPTSTAGTSAADFGLESEMQLNGSAVSSYRAPADLTYPEAEEYTALEGVITFRGNNYRDDPTYGTAGTVREKKLALTWTKEIPGSIAKGNPSDGTWFGVGWTGQPLIVRWPESTRRIMNLYDEKKSKDGLVEIIYATENSYIYFLDLADGSSTRDRINGKWTYKGSGSLDPRGYPLLYVGAGDEGPNGPAENQIISLID
;
A
#
# COMPACT_ATOMS: atom_id res chain seq x y z
N PRO A 1 24.32 -16.20 13.77
CA PRO A 1 22.87 -16.14 13.77
C PRO A 1 22.38 -16.28 15.20
N ILE A 2 21.57 -15.33 15.64
CA ILE A 2 20.89 -15.43 16.93
C ILE A 2 19.81 -16.50 16.76
N PRO A 3 19.77 -17.56 17.58
CA PRO A 3 18.72 -18.58 17.47
C PRO A 3 17.34 -17.88 17.64
N ILE A 4 16.47 -18.04 16.69
CA ILE A 4 15.07 -17.60 16.85
C ILE A 4 14.45 -18.56 17.86
N PRO A 5 13.99 -18.09 19.05
CA PRO A 5 13.36 -18.97 20.02
C PRO A 5 12.10 -19.59 19.41
N SER A 6 11.88 -20.86 19.68
CA SER A 6 10.64 -21.51 19.30
C SER A 6 9.45 -20.76 19.91
N PRO A 7 8.39 -20.48 19.15
CA PRO A 7 7.22 -19.82 19.69
C PRO A 7 6.60 -20.67 20.81
N THR A 8 6.31 -20.03 21.93
CA THR A 8 5.63 -20.65 23.06
C THR A 8 4.33 -19.90 23.34
N SER A 9 3.28 -20.63 23.71
CA SER A 9 2.05 -19.99 24.16
C SER A 9 2.24 -19.39 25.55
N THR A 10 1.66 -18.22 25.76
CA THR A 10 1.57 -17.62 27.11
C THR A 10 0.31 -18.14 27.78
N ALA A 11 0.40 -18.50 29.08
CA ALA A 11 -0.78 -18.91 29.84
C ALA A 11 -1.85 -17.80 29.86
N GLY A 12 -3.11 -18.16 29.70
CA GLY A 12 -4.21 -17.20 29.68
C GLY A 12 -4.38 -16.46 28.34
N THR A 13 -3.78 -16.94 27.26
CA THR A 13 -3.90 -16.34 25.92
C THR A 13 -4.46 -17.30 24.86
N SER A 14 -5.06 -18.40 25.26
CA SER A 14 -5.81 -19.27 24.35
C SER A 14 -7.13 -18.65 23.94
N ALA A 15 -7.68 -19.03 22.80
CA ALA A 15 -9.00 -18.56 22.35
C ALA A 15 -10.09 -18.82 23.42
N ALA A 16 -10.02 -19.97 24.09
CA ALA A 16 -10.96 -20.35 25.15
C ALA A 16 -10.90 -19.41 26.36
N ASP A 17 -9.70 -18.89 26.72
CA ASP A 17 -9.56 -17.94 27.84
C ASP A 17 -10.31 -16.62 27.60
N PHE A 18 -10.62 -16.31 26.34
CA PHE A 18 -11.41 -15.14 25.90
C PHE A 18 -12.85 -15.49 25.52
N GLY A 19 -13.31 -16.72 25.79
CA GLY A 19 -14.64 -17.16 25.41
C GLY A 19 -14.84 -17.27 23.89
N LEU A 20 -13.78 -17.43 23.13
CA LEU A 20 -13.81 -17.61 21.69
C LEU A 20 -13.81 -19.09 21.34
N GLU A 21 -14.70 -19.48 20.46
CA GLU A 21 -14.71 -20.79 19.84
C GLU A 21 -13.93 -20.75 18.54
N SER A 22 -13.11 -21.75 18.27
CA SER A 22 -12.36 -21.89 17.02
C SER A 22 -12.47 -23.32 16.51
N GLU A 23 -12.66 -23.45 15.22
CA GLU A 23 -12.71 -24.73 14.53
C GLU A 23 -11.80 -24.71 13.30
N MET A 24 -11.07 -25.77 13.11
CA MET A 24 -10.30 -25.98 11.89
C MET A 24 -11.07 -26.95 10.99
N GLN A 25 -11.30 -26.57 9.75
CA GLN A 25 -12.00 -27.40 8.77
C GLN A 25 -11.12 -27.74 7.59
N LEU A 26 -11.15 -28.98 7.13
CA LEU A 26 -10.57 -29.44 5.89
C LEU A 26 -11.64 -30.11 5.04
N ASN A 27 -11.88 -29.61 3.84
CA ASN A 27 -12.91 -30.06 2.94
C ASN A 27 -14.32 -30.14 3.59
N GLY A 28 -14.64 -29.16 4.44
CA GLY A 28 -15.93 -29.08 5.14
C GLY A 28 -16.08 -29.99 6.36
N SER A 29 -15.03 -30.68 6.77
CA SER A 29 -15.02 -31.53 7.97
C SER A 29 -14.10 -30.95 9.03
N ALA A 30 -14.54 -30.97 10.30
CA ALA A 30 -13.72 -30.54 11.43
C ALA A 30 -12.47 -31.43 11.58
N VAL A 31 -11.33 -30.82 11.79
CA VAL A 31 -10.05 -31.52 12.06
C VAL A 31 -9.34 -30.90 13.24
N SER A 32 -8.61 -31.71 14.00
CA SER A 32 -7.86 -31.24 15.18
C SER A 32 -6.49 -30.65 14.82
N SER A 33 -5.99 -30.93 13.63
CA SER A 33 -4.71 -30.40 13.14
C SER A 33 -4.68 -30.47 11.62
N TYR A 34 -3.89 -29.62 11.03
CA TYR A 34 -3.59 -29.64 9.59
C TYR A 34 -2.10 -29.41 9.37
N ARG A 35 -1.51 -30.16 8.49
CA ARG A 35 -0.18 -29.91 7.95
C ARG A 35 -0.27 -29.82 6.43
N ALA A 36 0.27 -28.75 5.85
CA ALA A 36 0.36 -28.61 4.42
C ALA A 36 1.17 -29.80 3.80
N PRO A 37 0.75 -30.30 2.64
CA PRO A 37 1.42 -31.44 1.99
C PRO A 37 2.85 -31.10 1.53
N ALA A 38 3.17 -29.81 1.40
CA ALA A 38 4.50 -29.30 1.09
C ALA A 38 4.78 -28.06 1.91
N ASP A 39 6.04 -27.83 2.24
CA ASP A 39 6.45 -26.58 2.84
C ASP A 39 6.33 -25.44 1.82
N LEU A 40 5.78 -24.30 2.26
CA LEU A 40 5.76 -23.11 1.46
C LEU A 40 7.15 -22.47 1.48
N THR A 41 7.74 -22.32 0.31
CA THR A 41 8.95 -21.52 0.14
C THR A 41 8.60 -20.24 -0.58
N TYR A 42 9.05 -19.12 -0.05
CA TYR A 42 8.88 -17.81 -0.68
C TYR A 42 10.22 -17.43 -1.30
N PRO A 43 10.23 -16.92 -2.55
CA PRO A 43 11.43 -16.32 -3.11
C PRO A 43 11.79 -15.04 -2.36
N GLU A 44 13.03 -14.58 -2.52
CA GLU A 44 13.48 -13.30 -1.97
C GLU A 44 12.69 -12.14 -2.58
N ALA A 45 12.57 -11.03 -1.85
CA ALA A 45 11.78 -9.86 -2.28
C ALA A 45 12.22 -9.33 -3.65
N GLU A 46 13.50 -9.37 -3.95
CA GLU A 46 14.10 -8.94 -5.22
C GLU A 46 13.67 -9.81 -6.41
N GLU A 47 13.25 -11.04 -6.17
CA GLU A 47 12.70 -11.90 -7.22
C GLU A 47 11.27 -11.51 -7.61
N TYR A 48 10.56 -10.81 -6.72
CA TYR A 48 9.22 -10.31 -6.99
C TYR A 48 9.22 -9.13 -7.95
N THR A 49 10.16 -8.21 -7.78
CA THR A 49 10.27 -7.00 -8.59
C THR A 49 11.68 -6.43 -8.60
N ALA A 50 12.05 -5.83 -9.73
CA ALA A 50 13.25 -5.01 -9.85
C ALA A 50 13.00 -3.52 -9.52
N LEU A 51 11.75 -3.12 -9.19
CA LEU A 51 11.46 -1.76 -8.76
C LEU A 51 11.91 -1.55 -7.32
N GLU A 52 12.70 -0.50 -7.11
CA GLU A 52 13.06 -0.06 -5.77
C GLU A 52 11.85 0.63 -5.13
N GLY A 53 11.25 0.03 -4.10
CA GLY A 53 10.12 0.68 -3.44
C GLY A 53 9.19 -0.26 -2.69
N VAL A 54 8.14 0.32 -2.15
CA VAL A 54 6.99 -0.35 -1.56
C VAL A 54 5.87 -0.32 -2.60
N ILE A 55 5.82 -1.33 -3.46
CA ILE A 55 4.99 -1.32 -4.68
C ILE A 55 3.61 -1.94 -4.53
N THR A 56 3.32 -2.49 -3.38
CA THR A 56 2.00 -3.00 -2.98
C THR A 56 1.89 -3.01 -1.46
N PHE A 57 0.77 -3.45 -0.91
CA PHE A 57 0.59 -3.54 0.54
C PHE A 57 1.68 -4.38 1.19
N ARG A 58 2.43 -3.77 2.13
CA ARG A 58 3.59 -4.35 2.81
C ARG A 58 4.72 -4.79 1.86
N GLY A 59 4.92 -4.04 0.79
CA GLY A 59 6.11 -4.11 -0.07
C GLY A 59 5.96 -4.99 -1.28
N ASN A 60 5.62 -6.24 -1.09
CA ASN A 60 5.55 -7.25 -2.14
C ASN A 60 4.38 -8.23 -1.92
N ASN A 61 4.28 -9.22 -2.79
CA ASN A 61 3.22 -10.24 -2.75
C ASN A 61 3.27 -11.14 -1.50
N TYR A 62 4.44 -11.23 -0.86
CA TYR A 62 4.64 -12.01 0.38
C TYR A 62 4.38 -11.17 1.63
N ARG A 63 4.27 -9.83 1.50
CA ARG A 63 3.98 -8.87 2.57
C ARG A 63 5.05 -8.84 3.67
N ASP A 64 6.31 -9.02 3.31
CA ASP A 64 7.44 -9.13 4.21
C ASP A 64 8.45 -7.97 4.11
N ASP A 65 8.25 -7.03 3.16
CA ASP A 65 9.09 -5.84 2.99
C ASP A 65 8.27 -4.53 3.04
N PRO A 66 7.74 -4.15 4.22
CA PRO A 66 6.81 -3.03 4.36
C PRO A 66 7.45 -1.64 4.38
N THR A 67 8.77 -1.55 4.31
CA THR A 67 9.52 -0.31 4.52
C THR A 67 10.29 0.12 3.28
N TYR A 68 10.54 1.43 3.17
CA TYR A 68 11.37 2.01 2.14
C TYR A 68 12.64 2.61 2.74
N GLY A 69 13.78 2.19 2.20
CA GLY A 69 15.06 2.69 2.62
C GLY A 69 15.51 2.18 4.00
N THR A 70 16.68 2.63 4.40
CA THR A 70 17.29 2.29 5.69
C THR A 70 17.64 3.54 6.47
N ALA A 71 17.39 3.53 7.77
CA ALA A 71 17.91 4.56 8.65
C ALA A 71 19.43 4.34 8.83
N GLY A 72 20.22 5.31 8.43
CA GLY A 72 21.64 5.34 8.75
C GLY A 72 21.88 5.56 10.27
N THR A 73 23.09 5.94 10.66
CA THR A 73 23.37 6.25 12.06
C THR A 73 22.60 7.46 12.51
N VAL A 74 21.61 7.25 13.38
CA VAL A 74 20.81 8.32 13.99
C VAL A 74 21.60 8.90 15.17
N ARG A 75 22.26 10.03 14.97
CA ARG A 75 23.07 10.69 16.02
C ARG A 75 22.20 11.41 17.07
N GLU A 76 21.17 12.11 16.61
CA GLU A 76 20.38 13.00 17.46
C GLU A 76 19.20 12.30 18.16
N LYS A 77 18.89 11.05 17.80
CA LYS A 77 17.79 10.23 18.35
C LYS A 77 16.46 10.97 18.47
N LYS A 78 16.14 11.83 17.51
CA LYS A 78 14.90 12.58 17.44
C LYS A 78 14.32 12.53 16.02
N LEU A 79 13.00 12.65 15.93
CA LEU A 79 12.29 12.84 14.67
C LEU A 79 12.14 14.35 14.40
N ALA A 80 12.19 14.73 13.13
CA ALA A 80 11.87 16.07 12.66
C ALA A 80 10.82 15.97 11.55
N LEU A 81 9.88 16.92 11.57
CA LEU A 81 8.92 17.06 10.48
C LEU A 81 9.65 17.65 9.27
N THR A 82 9.65 16.93 8.14
CA THR A 82 10.29 17.36 6.91
C THR A 82 9.35 18.20 6.04
N TRP A 83 8.13 17.73 5.86
CA TRP A 83 7.08 18.42 5.13
C TRP A 83 5.69 17.89 5.51
N THR A 84 4.66 18.62 5.13
CA THR A 84 3.25 18.20 5.25
C THR A 84 2.54 18.44 3.93
N LYS A 85 1.57 17.59 3.62
CA LYS A 85 0.65 17.78 2.51
C LYS A 85 -0.77 17.81 3.04
N GLU A 86 -1.44 18.90 2.84
CA GLU A 86 -2.87 19.01 3.11
C GLU A 86 -3.64 18.32 1.96
N ILE A 87 -4.51 17.40 2.33
CA ILE A 87 -5.44 16.73 1.41
C ILE A 87 -6.83 17.20 1.82
N PRO A 88 -7.55 17.92 0.94
CA PRO A 88 -8.86 18.45 1.27
C PRO A 88 -9.86 17.33 1.55
N GLY A 89 -10.84 17.62 2.38
CA GLY A 89 -11.93 16.73 2.70
C GLY A 89 -12.68 16.27 1.44
N SER A 90 -13.33 15.13 1.54
CA SER A 90 -14.15 14.58 0.47
C SER A 90 -15.38 15.46 0.25
N ILE A 91 -15.72 15.64 -1.02
CA ILE A 91 -17.11 15.90 -1.39
C ILE A 91 -17.72 14.52 -1.62
N ALA A 92 -18.36 13.97 -0.59
CA ALA A 92 -19.09 12.73 -0.77
C ALA A 92 -20.12 12.91 -1.89
N LYS A 93 -20.00 12.14 -2.95
CA LYS A 93 -21.05 11.97 -3.94
C LYS A 93 -22.08 10.97 -3.40
N GLY A 94 -22.70 11.31 -2.29
CA GLY A 94 -23.70 10.49 -1.65
C GLY A 94 -24.61 11.38 -0.81
N ASN A 95 -25.66 10.82 -0.28
CA ASN A 95 -26.57 11.55 0.58
C ASN A 95 -25.79 12.15 1.77
N PRO A 96 -25.82 13.48 1.99
CA PRO A 96 -25.14 14.10 3.11
C PRO A 96 -25.51 13.53 4.49
N SER A 97 -26.63 12.81 4.60
CA SER A 97 -27.05 12.10 5.81
C SER A 97 -26.19 10.87 6.13
N ASP A 98 -25.42 10.35 5.18
CA ASP A 98 -24.66 9.12 5.33
C ASP A 98 -23.22 9.34 5.82
N GLY A 99 -22.88 10.57 6.13
CA GLY A 99 -21.57 10.99 6.59
C GLY A 99 -20.65 11.41 5.45
N THR A 100 -19.82 12.41 5.75
CA THR A 100 -18.78 12.87 4.82
C THR A 100 -17.54 12.03 5.04
N TRP A 101 -17.06 11.36 4.00
CA TRP A 101 -15.76 10.72 4.02
C TRP A 101 -14.66 11.77 3.90
N PHE A 102 -13.76 11.78 4.87
CA PHE A 102 -12.71 12.80 4.93
C PHE A 102 -11.44 12.32 4.24
N GLY A 103 -10.84 13.20 3.47
CA GLY A 103 -9.79 13.03 2.50
C GLY A 103 -8.72 11.96 2.73
N VAL A 104 -8.25 11.81 3.96
CA VAL A 104 -7.18 10.86 4.32
C VAL A 104 -7.68 9.64 5.10
N GLY A 105 -8.98 9.45 5.24
CA GLY A 105 -9.52 8.22 5.81
C GLY A 105 -9.06 7.03 4.97
N TRP A 106 -8.44 6.02 5.60
CA TRP A 106 -7.66 5.08 4.84
C TRP A 106 -7.19 3.90 5.71
N THR A 107 -7.20 2.70 5.15
CA THR A 107 -6.80 1.47 5.83
C THR A 107 -5.60 0.78 5.17
N GLY A 108 -5.14 1.32 4.05
CA GLY A 108 -4.06 0.78 3.27
C GLY A 108 -2.69 1.40 3.59
N GLN A 109 -1.83 1.43 2.60
CA GLN A 109 -0.47 1.97 2.65
C GLN A 109 -0.21 2.75 1.37
N PRO A 110 0.39 3.96 1.42
CA PRO A 110 0.89 4.63 0.23
C PRO A 110 1.93 3.77 -0.46
N LEU A 111 1.99 3.82 -1.79
CA LEU A 111 3.07 3.23 -2.54
C LEU A 111 4.25 4.21 -2.57
N ILE A 112 5.45 3.69 -2.57
CA ILE A 112 6.69 4.48 -2.70
C ILE A 112 7.53 3.79 -3.77
N VAL A 113 7.98 4.53 -4.76
CA VAL A 113 8.72 3.94 -5.88
C VAL A 113 9.78 4.87 -6.42
N ARG A 114 10.95 4.32 -6.68
CA ARG A 114 11.99 4.94 -7.51
C ARG A 114 11.90 4.38 -8.91
N TRP A 115 11.28 5.13 -9.81
CA TRP A 115 11.18 4.72 -11.20
C TRP A 115 12.56 4.78 -11.90
N PRO A 116 12.89 3.77 -12.72
CA PRO A 116 14.04 3.86 -13.62
C PRO A 116 13.95 5.11 -14.52
N GLU A 117 15.05 5.70 -14.84
CA GLU A 117 15.10 6.91 -15.69
C GLU A 117 14.40 6.69 -17.05
N SER A 118 14.62 5.53 -17.67
CA SER A 118 13.98 5.17 -18.93
C SER A 118 12.45 5.14 -18.82
N THR A 119 11.92 4.68 -17.69
CA THR A 119 10.48 4.66 -17.41
C THR A 119 9.97 6.08 -17.16
N ARG A 120 10.68 6.90 -16.37
CA ARG A 120 10.29 8.29 -16.11
C ARG A 120 10.14 9.14 -17.36
N ARG A 121 10.95 8.89 -18.39
CA ARG A 121 10.90 9.63 -19.65
C ARG A 121 9.60 9.47 -20.42
N ILE A 122 8.92 8.34 -20.28
CA ILE A 122 7.65 8.04 -20.95
C ILE A 122 6.43 8.24 -20.07
N MET A 123 6.65 8.62 -18.79
CA MET A 123 5.56 8.85 -17.85
C MET A 123 5.05 10.29 -17.94
N ASN A 124 3.77 10.49 -17.59
CA ASN A 124 3.11 11.81 -17.53
C ASN A 124 3.53 12.64 -16.30
N LEU A 125 4.81 12.63 -15.97
CA LEU A 125 5.41 13.49 -14.94
C LEU A 125 5.57 14.92 -15.48
N TYR A 126 5.59 15.91 -14.58
CA TYR A 126 6.04 17.25 -14.94
C TYR A 126 7.52 17.22 -15.41
N ASP A 127 7.89 18.08 -16.33
CA ASP A 127 9.22 18.05 -16.98
C ASP A 127 10.36 18.13 -15.98
N GLU A 128 10.23 18.99 -14.95
CA GLU A 128 11.21 19.12 -13.88
C GLU A 128 11.31 17.84 -13.04
N LYS A 129 10.25 17.05 -12.95
CA LYS A 129 10.23 15.76 -12.24
C LYS A 129 10.76 14.63 -13.12
N LYS A 130 10.52 14.66 -14.43
CA LYS A 130 11.15 13.71 -15.38
C LYS A 130 12.67 13.76 -15.28
N SER A 131 13.23 14.99 -15.18
CA SER A 131 14.66 15.24 -15.15
C SER A 131 15.29 15.18 -13.75
N LYS A 132 14.49 15.13 -12.68
CA LYS A 132 15.01 15.12 -11.30
C LYS A 132 15.77 13.83 -11.02
N ASP A 133 17.07 13.96 -10.73
CA ASP A 133 17.86 12.83 -10.29
C ASP A 133 17.37 12.30 -8.93
N GLY A 134 17.35 10.99 -8.78
CA GLY A 134 16.93 10.35 -7.54
C GLY A 134 15.47 10.57 -7.15
N LEU A 135 14.59 10.97 -8.08
CA LEU A 135 13.15 11.10 -7.78
C LEU A 135 12.58 9.81 -7.21
N VAL A 136 11.96 9.92 -6.04
CA VAL A 136 11.15 8.88 -5.43
C VAL A 136 9.73 9.39 -5.35
N GLU A 137 8.79 8.67 -5.96
CA GLU A 137 7.39 9.05 -6.02
C GLU A 137 6.58 8.32 -4.96
N ILE A 138 5.75 9.06 -4.23
CA ILE A 138 4.67 8.53 -3.39
C ILE A 138 3.39 8.53 -4.23
N ILE A 139 2.68 7.41 -4.24
CA ILE A 139 1.37 7.28 -4.88
C ILE A 139 0.35 6.97 -3.79
N TYR A 140 -0.63 7.85 -3.65
CA TYR A 140 -1.58 7.79 -2.55
C TYR A 140 -3.02 7.96 -3.05
N ALA A 141 -3.74 6.85 -3.11
CA ALA A 141 -5.17 6.82 -3.40
C ALA A 141 -5.97 7.02 -2.11
N THR A 142 -6.91 7.96 -2.09
CA THR A 142 -7.55 8.46 -0.87
C THR A 142 -9.08 8.41 -0.93
N GLU A 143 -9.73 8.53 0.23
CA GLU A 143 -11.20 8.48 0.32
C GLU A 143 -11.89 9.69 -0.35
N ASN A 144 -11.17 10.78 -0.63
CA ASN A 144 -11.73 11.90 -1.38
C ASN A 144 -11.81 11.66 -2.90
N SER A 145 -11.68 10.40 -3.34
CA SER A 145 -11.75 9.96 -4.75
C SER A 145 -10.60 10.43 -5.63
N TYR A 146 -9.51 10.92 -5.06
CA TYR A 146 -8.33 11.31 -5.80
C TYR A 146 -7.15 10.39 -5.53
N ILE A 147 -6.30 10.26 -6.54
CA ILE A 147 -4.97 9.66 -6.41
C ILE A 147 -3.96 10.79 -6.51
N TYR A 148 -3.14 10.92 -5.48
CA TYR A 148 -2.07 11.92 -5.37
C TYR A 148 -0.74 11.30 -5.71
N PHE A 149 0.11 12.08 -6.36
CA PHE A 149 1.45 11.71 -6.77
C PHE A 149 2.41 12.77 -6.23
N LEU A 150 3.25 12.39 -5.30
CA LEU A 150 4.07 13.33 -4.53
C LEU A 150 5.54 12.92 -4.60
N ASP A 151 6.40 13.91 -4.60
CA ASP A 151 7.84 13.71 -4.42
C ASP A 151 8.13 13.43 -2.93
N LEU A 152 8.77 12.32 -2.63
CA LEU A 152 9.10 11.93 -1.26
C LEU A 152 9.99 12.98 -0.55
N ALA A 153 10.81 13.70 -1.30
CA ALA A 153 11.77 14.65 -0.74
C ALA A 153 11.11 15.90 -0.13
N ASP A 154 10.01 16.39 -0.75
CA ASP A 154 9.44 17.70 -0.43
C ASP A 154 7.90 17.77 -0.45
N GLY A 155 7.21 16.68 -0.77
CA GLY A 155 5.75 16.64 -0.84
C GLY A 155 5.14 17.40 -2.02
N SER A 156 5.94 17.93 -2.93
CA SER A 156 5.43 18.58 -4.14
C SER A 156 4.82 17.55 -5.10
N SER A 157 3.83 17.96 -5.89
CA SER A 157 3.21 17.07 -6.87
C SER A 157 4.20 16.70 -7.98
N THR A 158 4.20 15.43 -8.38
CA THR A 158 5.02 14.95 -9.51
C THR A 158 4.27 15.02 -10.84
N ARG A 159 2.95 15.04 -10.76
CA ARG A 159 1.96 15.17 -11.87
C ARG A 159 0.62 15.64 -11.31
N ASP A 160 -0.35 15.87 -12.15
CA ASP A 160 -1.71 16.15 -11.73
C ASP A 160 -2.33 14.94 -11.01
N ARG A 161 -3.13 15.22 -10.00
CA ARG A 161 -3.90 14.18 -9.32
C ARG A 161 -4.97 13.61 -10.25
N ILE A 162 -5.24 12.33 -10.13
CA ILE A 162 -6.29 11.65 -10.91
C ILE A 162 -7.59 11.60 -10.09
N ASN A 163 -8.71 11.95 -10.72
CA ASN A 163 -10.04 11.77 -10.13
C ASN A 163 -10.59 10.41 -10.54
N GLY A 164 -10.67 9.48 -9.61
CA GLY A 164 -11.15 8.12 -9.84
C GLY A 164 -12.64 7.93 -9.66
N LYS A 165 -13.41 8.98 -9.40
CA LYS A 165 -14.87 9.02 -9.17
C LYS A 165 -15.32 8.46 -7.82
N TRP A 166 -14.73 7.37 -7.35
CA TRP A 166 -15.12 6.67 -6.12
C TRP A 166 -14.02 6.73 -5.07
N THR A 167 -14.40 6.46 -3.82
CA THR A 167 -13.45 6.44 -2.70
C THR A 167 -12.48 5.27 -2.83
N TYR A 168 -11.24 5.51 -2.41
CA TYR A 168 -10.20 4.49 -2.29
C TYR A 168 -9.91 4.24 -0.81
N LYS A 169 -9.98 3.00 -0.37
CA LYS A 169 -9.74 2.63 1.04
C LYS A 169 -8.49 1.78 1.25
N GLY A 170 -8.13 0.99 0.27
CA GLY A 170 -7.02 0.06 0.33
C GLY A 170 -5.73 0.59 -0.31
N SER A 171 -4.67 -0.19 -0.18
CA SER A 171 -3.44 0.05 -0.93
C SER A 171 -3.64 -0.24 -2.40
N GLY A 172 -3.03 0.56 -3.25
CA GLY A 172 -2.83 0.19 -4.64
C GLY A 172 -1.73 -0.86 -4.81
N SER A 173 -1.46 -1.21 -6.06
CA SER A 173 -0.32 -2.02 -6.46
C SER A 173 0.24 -1.49 -7.77
N LEU A 174 1.56 -1.44 -7.89
CA LEU A 174 2.25 -1.21 -9.16
C LEU A 174 2.55 -2.53 -9.85
N ASP A 175 2.73 -2.50 -11.16
CA ASP A 175 3.12 -3.68 -11.92
C ASP A 175 4.55 -4.11 -11.52
N PRO A 176 4.73 -5.33 -10.96
CA PRO A 176 6.03 -5.77 -10.48
C PRO A 176 7.07 -5.95 -11.59
N ARG A 177 6.65 -5.99 -12.85
CA ARG A 177 7.54 -6.05 -14.00
C ARG A 177 8.16 -4.69 -14.35
N GLY A 178 7.76 -3.60 -13.64
CA GLY A 178 8.28 -2.25 -13.85
C GLY A 178 7.54 -1.42 -14.88
N TYR A 179 6.41 -1.91 -15.41
CA TYR A 179 5.54 -1.07 -16.23
C TYR A 179 4.88 0.01 -15.37
N PRO A 180 4.75 1.25 -15.85
CA PRO A 180 4.12 2.34 -15.11
C PRO A 180 2.59 2.19 -15.13
N LEU A 181 2.10 1.12 -14.53
CA LEU A 181 0.71 0.77 -14.35
C LEU A 181 0.37 0.71 -12.87
N LEU A 182 -0.72 1.38 -12.49
CA LEU A 182 -1.27 1.38 -11.14
C LEU A 182 -2.59 0.62 -11.11
N TYR A 183 -2.70 -0.33 -10.21
CA TYR A 183 -3.91 -1.10 -9.93
C TYR A 183 -4.49 -0.63 -8.61
N VAL A 184 -5.76 -0.23 -8.59
CA VAL A 184 -6.44 0.23 -7.37
C VAL A 184 -7.88 -0.28 -7.32
N GLY A 185 -8.33 -0.64 -6.13
CA GLY A 185 -9.75 -0.91 -5.86
C GLY A 185 -10.47 0.35 -5.40
N ALA A 186 -11.64 0.62 -5.94
CA ALA A 186 -12.46 1.78 -5.63
C ALA A 186 -13.90 1.39 -5.31
N GLY A 187 -14.61 2.22 -4.52
CA GLY A 187 -15.99 1.99 -4.10
C GLY A 187 -16.15 0.87 -3.06
N ASP A 188 -17.39 0.59 -2.69
CA ASP A 188 -17.73 -0.46 -1.70
C ASP A 188 -19.15 -1.01 -1.86
N GLU A 189 -19.77 -0.82 -3.03
CA GLU A 189 -21.17 -1.23 -3.32
C GLU A 189 -22.24 -0.52 -2.46
N GLY A 190 -21.86 0.58 -1.82
CA GLY A 190 -22.73 1.41 -1.00
C GLY A 190 -22.78 2.85 -1.53
N PRO A 191 -22.96 3.84 -0.64
CA PRO A 191 -23.00 5.26 -1.01
C PRO A 191 -21.71 5.77 -1.64
N ASN A 192 -20.61 5.03 -1.51
CA ASN A 192 -19.30 5.36 -2.09
C ASN A 192 -19.12 4.82 -3.52
N GLY A 193 -20.17 4.28 -4.12
CA GLY A 193 -20.19 3.77 -5.48
C GLY A 193 -19.95 2.27 -5.60
N PRO A 194 -20.14 1.72 -6.80
CA PRO A 194 -19.93 0.29 -7.04
C PRO A 194 -18.47 -0.09 -6.76
N ALA A 195 -18.27 -1.28 -6.21
CA ALA A 195 -16.94 -1.86 -6.08
C ALA A 195 -16.36 -2.15 -7.46
N GLU A 196 -15.21 -1.57 -7.78
CA GLU A 196 -14.54 -1.76 -9.06
C GLU A 196 -13.02 -1.83 -8.92
N ASN A 197 -12.38 -2.49 -9.87
CA ASN A 197 -10.93 -2.46 -10.01
C ASN A 197 -10.56 -1.55 -11.19
N GLN A 198 -9.64 -0.65 -10.95
CA GLN A 198 -9.14 0.28 -11.96
C GLN A 198 -7.69 -0.04 -12.28
N ILE A 199 -7.37 -0.01 -13.58
CA ILE A 199 -6.00 -0.07 -14.09
C ILE A 199 -5.70 1.28 -14.71
N ILE A 200 -4.73 1.98 -14.20
CA ILE A 200 -4.38 3.34 -14.58
C ILE A 200 -3.01 3.35 -15.22
N SER A 201 -2.94 3.79 -16.47
CA SER A 201 -1.66 4.05 -17.14
C SER A 201 -1.09 5.38 -16.66
N LEU A 202 0.18 5.36 -16.31
CA LEU A 202 0.94 6.54 -15.87
C LEU A 202 1.86 7.07 -16.99
N ILE A 203 1.55 6.76 -18.24
CA ILE A 203 2.26 7.17 -19.45
C ILE A 203 1.56 8.40 -20.07
N ASP A 204 2.33 9.25 -20.76
CA ASP A 204 1.85 10.40 -21.55
C ASP A 204 0.91 9.96 -22.69
#